data_d663e89819c009124f41635d216ec80f
#
_entry.id   d663e89819c009124f41635d216ec80f
#
_cell.length_a   1.000
_cell.length_b   1.000
_cell.length_c   1.000
_cell.angle_alpha   90.00
_cell.angle_beta   90.00
_cell.angle_gamma   90.00
#
_symmetry.space_group_name_H-M   'P 1'
#
loop_
_entity.id
_entity.type
_entity.pdbx_description
1 polymer ?
#
loop_
_entity_poly.entity_id
_entity_poly.type
_entity_poly.pdbx_seq_one_letter_code
_entity_poly.pdbx_strand_id
1 'polypeptide(L)'
;AITEASANIISLKNLHISQGWFDSSVSFGEPGYEERETLENGLRVAAKSGFTAVAVNANTNPVTDSKSDIKFLKSKIHNSPVNLYPTGALTTGSQGVDLAELFDMQNEGAVSFYDYQKPITNANLLKIALQYVQNFNGLVQSFPLEVSVAKNGMVNEEVNGTKLGLKGIPALSEELQIARDLYLLEYTGGRLHIPTISTAASVQLIKDAKKKGLQVTCSVCINHLYLTDDVLESFDTDY
;
A
#
# COMPACT_ATOMS: atom_id res chain seq x y z
N ALA A 1 1.37 -15.79 -40.01
CA ALA A 1 2.63 -15.05 -40.10
C ALA A 1 2.27 -13.56 -40.12
N ILE A 2 2.80 -12.78 -39.20
CA ILE A 2 2.65 -11.33 -39.17
C ILE A 2 3.60 -10.78 -40.22
N THR A 3 3.07 -10.13 -41.25
CA THR A 3 3.83 -9.56 -42.36
C THR A 3 3.75 -8.02 -42.30
N GLU A 4 3.98 -7.40 -41.16
CA GLU A 4 4.11 -5.94 -41.11
C GLU A 4 5.59 -5.54 -41.24
N ALA A 5 5.87 -4.71 -42.24
CA ALA A 5 7.22 -4.24 -42.59
C ALA A 5 7.91 -3.37 -41.49
N SER A 6 7.22 -3.14 -40.35
CA SER A 6 7.71 -2.35 -39.22
C SER A 6 7.81 -3.15 -37.90
N ALA A 7 7.65 -4.48 -37.94
CA ALA A 7 7.70 -5.29 -36.72
C ALA A 7 9.13 -5.52 -36.24
N ASN A 8 9.42 -5.16 -34.99
CA ASN A 8 10.65 -5.56 -34.30
C ASN A 8 10.51 -7.02 -33.85
N ILE A 9 11.31 -7.92 -34.43
CA ILE A 9 11.33 -9.33 -34.06
C ILE A 9 12.34 -9.55 -32.96
N ILE A 10 11.88 -9.96 -31.77
CA ILE A 10 12.75 -10.40 -30.68
C ILE A 10 12.75 -11.93 -30.66
N SER A 11 13.91 -12.53 -30.90
CA SER A 11 14.09 -13.98 -30.86
C SER A 11 15.24 -14.34 -29.93
N LEU A 12 14.89 -14.94 -28.79
CA LEU A 12 15.85 -15.38 -27.77
C LEU A 12 15.60 -16.86 -27.46
N LYS A 13 16.66 -17.62 -27.21
CA LYS A 13 16.56 -19.00 -26.71
C LYS A 13 15.92 -18.92 -25.29
N ASN A 14 14.85 -19.65 -25.06
CA ASN A 14 14.07 -19.63 -23.80
C ASN A 14 13.40 -18.28 -23.50
N LEU A 15 12.88 -17.59 -24.50
CA LEU A 15 12.09 -16.38 -24.30
C LEU A 15 10.78 -16.71 -23.55
N HIS A 16 10.58 -16.08 -22.40
CA HIS A 16 9.33 -16.11 -21.65
C HIS A 16 8.66 -14.75 -21.73
N ILE A 17 7.35 -14.72 -21.87
CA ILE A 17 6.52 -13.52 -21.94
C ILE A 17 5.50 -13.58 -20.83
N SER A 18 5.37 -12.51 -20.05
CA SER A 18 4.34 -12.33 -19.04
C SER A 18 3.70 -10.95 -19.18
N GLN A 19 2.59 -10.74 -18.45
CA GLN A 19 2.12 -9.38 -18.20
C GLN A 19 3.18 -8.63 -17.40
N GLY A 20 3.27 -7.30 -17.60
CA GLY A 20 4.10 -6.45 -16.77
C GLY A 20 3.60 -6.42 -15.32
N TRP A 21 4.52 -6.26 -14.39
CA TRP A 21 4.20 -6.22 -12.97
C TRP A 21 3.47 -4.94 -12.58
N PHE A 22 2.66 -5.03 -11.53
CA PHE A 22 2.06 -3.89 -10.86
C PHE A 22 2.54 -3.86 -9.40
N ASP A 23 3.14 -2.74 -8.97
CA ASP A 23 3.41 -2.51 -7.56
C ASP A 23 2.33 -1.60 -6.97
N SER A 24 1.64 -2.11 -5.99
CA SER A 24 0.50 -1.42 -5.36
C SER A 24 0.90 -0.41 -4.28
N SER A 25 2.19 -0.26 -3.97
CA SER A 25 2.64 0.56 -2.85
C SER A 25 4.10 0.99 -2.98
N VAL A 26 4.37 2.01 -3.79
CA VAL A 26 5.71 2.59 -3.92
C VAL A 26 5.80 3.97 -3.27
N SER A 27 6.98 4.31 -2.75
CA SER A 27 7.28 5.61 -2.15
C SER A 27 8.51 6.19 -2.81
N PHE A 28 8.31 7.05 -3.81
CA PHE A 28 9.44 7.72 -4.47
C PHE A 28 9.98 8.88 -3.63
N GLY A 29 9.10 9.73 -3.09
CA GLY A 29 9.53 10.84 -2.25
C GLY A 29 9.24 12.22 -2.84
N GLU A 30 9.07 12.34 -4.15
CA GLU A 30 8.66 13.60 -4.78
C GLU A 30 7.13 13.78 -4.68
N PRO A 31 6.65 14.96 -4.19
CA PRO A 31 7.42 16.12 -3.76
C PRO A 31 7.97 16.02 -2.33
N GLY A 32 9.06 16.74 -2.07
CA GLY A 32 9.59 17.08 -0.75
C GLY A 32 10.67 16.16 -0.19
N TYR A 33 10.95 15.04 -0.84
CA TYR A 33 12.02 14.09 -0.49
C TYR A 33 12.71 13.58 -1.76
N GLU A 34 12.98 14.50 -2.71
CA GLU A 34 13.58 14.21 -4.01
C GLU A 34 14.99 13.60 -3.89
N GLU A 35 15.65 13.80 -2.75
CA GLU A 35 16.94 13.19 -2.43
C GLU A 35 16.88 11.66 -2.29
N ARG A 36 15.69 11.12 -2.00
CA ARG A 36 15.46 9.67 -1.96
C ARG A 36 15.29 9.14 -3.37
N GLU A 37 14.28 9.67 -4.07
CA GLU A 37 13.94 9.26 -5.43
C GLU A 37 12.99 10.29 -6.06
N THR A 38 13.27 10.65 -7.32
CA THR A 38 12.37 11.45 -8.13
C THR A 38 11.34 10.58 -8.84
N LEU A 39 10.18 11.13 -9.18
CA LEU A 39 9.16 10.43 -9.97
C LEU A 39 9.71 9.92 -11.30
N GLU A 40 10.50 10.74 -12.00
CA GLU A 40 11.08 10.38 -13.29
C GLU A 40 12.03 9.18 -13.17
N ASN A 41 12.96 9.22 -12.21
CA ASN A 41 13.91 8.13 -12.02
C ASN A 41 13.23 6.85 -11.51
N GLY A 42 12.29 6.98 -10.56
CA GLY A 42 11.52 5.85 -10.04
C GLY A 42 10.73 5.14 -11.14
N LEU A 43 10.04 5.87 -12.02
CA LEU A 43 9.34 5.29 -13.16
C LEU A 43 10.30 4.62 -14.15
N ARG A 44 11.48 5.22 -14.39
CA ARG A 44 12.51 4.64 -15.25
C ARG A 44 13.06 3.33 -14.67
N VAL A 45 13.29 3.27 -13.37
CA VAL A 45 13.72 2.04 -12.66
C VAL A 45 12.63 0.99 -12.70
N ALA A 46 11.37 1.37 -12.45
CA ALA A 46 10.23 0.46 -12.55
C ALA A 46 10.13 -0.17 -13.94
N ALA A 47 10.25 0.64 -15.01
CA ALA A 47 10.27 0.13 -16.40
C ALA A 47 11.38 -0.89 -16.64
N LYS A 48 12.61 -0.60 -16.19
CA LYS A 48 13.75 -1.51 -16.32
C LYS A 48 13.56 -2.82 -15.55
N SER A 49 12.79 -2.78 -14.46
CA SER A 49 12.51 -3.93 -13.61
C SER A 49 11.28 -4.74 -14.08
N GLY A 50 10.65 -4.34 -15.20
CA GLY A 50 9.52 -5.06 -15.78
C GLY A 50 8.15 -4.65 -15.21
N PHE A 51 8.07 -3.58 -14.45
CA PHE A 51 6.79 -3.01 -14.02
C PHE A 51 6.17 -2.17 -15.14
N THR A 52 4.88 -2.30 -15.34
CA THR A 52 4.08 -1.49 -16.28
C THR A 52 3.15 -0.52 -15.56
N ALA A 53 3.01 -0.68 -14.25
CA ALA A 53 2.18 0.17 -13.42
C ALA A 53 2.69 0.21 -11.97
N VAL A 54 2.55 1.36 -11.33
CA VAL A 54 2.87 1.56 -9.90
C VAL A 54 1.80 2.44 -9.24
N ALA A 55 1.46 2.14 -7.98
CA ALA A 55 0.66 3.03 -7.15
C ALA A 55 1.56 3.76 -6.16
N VAL A 56 1.55 5.10 -6.22
CA VAL A 56 2.45 5.94 -5.42
C VAL A 56 1.74 6.41 -4.16
N ASN A 57 2.37 6.19 -3.02
CA ASN A 57 1.84 6.55 -1.71
C ASN A 57 1.85 8.07 -1.45
N ALA A 58 0.96 8.51 -0.55
CA ALA A 58 0.77 9.90 -0.16
C ALA A 58 1.81 10.44 0.85
N ASN A 59 2.88 9.69 1.14
CA ASN A 59 3.91 10.03 2.14
C ASN A 59 4.96 11.02 1.63
N THR A 60 4.48 12.07 1.03
CA THR A 60 5.24 13.21 0.47
C THR A 60 5.24 14.40 1.42
N ASN A 61 5.96 15.47 1.07
CA ASN A 61 5.96 16.73 1.82
C ASN A 61 5.78 17.93 0.85
N PRO A 62 4.58 18.55 0.85
CA PRO A 62 3.41 18.24 1.68
C PRO A 62 2.82 16.85 1.39
N VAL A 63 2.02 16.35 2.34
CA VAL A 63 1.26 15.10 2.15
C VAL A 63 0.29 15.28 0.98
N THR A 64 0.16 14.27 0.13
CA THR A 64 -0.79 14.26 -1.00
C THR A 64 -2.23 14.06 -0.47
N ASP A 65 -2.89 15.12 -0.03
CA ASP A 65 -4.22 15.07 0.58
C ASP A 65 -5.28 15.95 -0.11
N SER A 66 -4.91 16.57 -1.22
CA SER A 66 -5.79 17.44 -1.99
C SER A 66 -5.80 17.12 -3.49
N LYS A 67 -6.83 17.65 -4.18
CA LYS A 67 -6.93 17.57 -5.64
C LYS A 67 -5.70 18.12 -6.35
N SER A 68 -5.14 19.23 -5.85
CA SER A 68 -3.96 19.88 -6.47
C SER A 68 -2.72 19.00 -6.42
N ASP A 69 -2.56 18.22 -5.36
CA ASP A 69 -1.42 17.31 -5.22
C ASP A 69 -1.51 16.14 -6.21
N ILE A 70 -2.71 15.57 -6.38
CA ILE A 70 -2.95 14.53 -7.39
C ILE A 70 -2.66 15.06 -8.79
N LYS A 71 -3.12 16.28 -9.08
CA LYS A 71 -2.84 16.94 -10.37
C LYS A 71 -1.36 17.16 -10.59
N PHE A 72 -0.63 17.57 -9.54
CA PHE A 72 0.82 17.72 -9.60
C PHE A 72 1.51 16.41 -9.97
N LEU A 73 1.22 15.32 -9.24
CA LEU A 73 1.81 14.01 -9.53
C LEU A 73 1.56 13.59 -10.98
N LYS A 74 0.34 13.73 -11.47
CA LYS A 74 -0.02 13.39 -12.85
C LYS A 74 0.67 14.28 -13.89
N SER A 75 0.92 15.53 -13.56
CA SER A 75 1.61 16.46 -14.47
C SER A 75 3.09 16.13 -14.68
N LYS A 76 3.68 15.33 -13.80
CA LYS A 76 5.08 14.89 -13.89
C LYS A 76 5.28 13.66 -14.79
N ILE A 77 4.18 13.01 -15.19
CA ILE A 77 4.24 11.81 -16.02
C ILE A 77 4.33 12.22 -17.47
N HIS A 78 5.54 12.37 -17.98
CA HIS A 78 5.78 12.63 -19.40
C HIS A 78 6.50 11.45 -20.04
N ASN A 79 5.89 10.85 -21.07
CA ASN A 79 6.48 9.78 -21.89
C ASN A 79 7.02 8.56 -21.11
N SER A 80 6.43 8.25 -19.96
CA SER A 80 6.79 7.05 -19.20
C SER A 80 6.10 5.81 -19.78
N PRO A 81 6.81 4.68 -19.96
CA PRO A 81 6.19 3.41 -20.31
C PRO A 81 5.45 2.78 -19.12
N VAL A 82 5.61 3.32 -17.91
CA VAL A 82 4.95 2.87 -16.68
C VAL A 82 3.82 3.81 -16.32
N ASN A 83 2.64 3.26 -16.07
CA ASN A 83 1.50 4.01 -15.57
C ASN A 83 1.67 4.31 -14.08
N LEU A 84 1.55 5.57 -13.70
CA LEU A 84 1.52 5.99 -12.30
C LEU A 84 0.07 6.20 -11.86
N TYR A 85 -0.28 5.57 -10.75
CA TYR A 85 -1.57 5.70 -10.07
C TYR A 85 -1.36 6.36 -8.71
N PRO A 86 -1.80 7.62 -8.52
CA PRO A 86 -1.68 8.28 -7.23
C PRO A 86 -2.58 7.65 -6.18
N THR A 87 -2.06 7.47 -4.96
CA THR A 87 -2.86 7.25 -3.76
C THR A 87 -2.97 8.57 -3.01
N GLY A 88 -4.18 9.03 -2.69
CA GLY A 88 -4.37 10.18 -1.81
C GLY A 88 -4.32 9.77 -0.34
N ALA A 89 -3.97 10.69 0.55
CA ALA A 89 -4.13 10.45 1.98
C ALA A 89 -5.62 10.26 2.32
N LEU A 90 -5.92 9.41 3.29
CA LEU A 90 -7.27 9.22 3.79
C LEU A 90 -7.72 10.40 4.64
N THR A 91 -6.78 10.93 5.43
CA THR A 91 -7.04 12.05 6.33
C THR A 91 -6.12 13.24 6.01
N THR A 92 -6.59 14.44 6.33
CA THR A 92 -5.84 15.68 6.14
C THR A 92 -4.48 15.59 6.84
N GLY A 93 -3.41 15.82 6.10
CA GLY A 93 -2.05 15.68 6.58
C GLY A 93 -1.68 14.29 7.10
N SER A 94 -2.47 13.25 6.81
CA SER A 94 -2.34 11.91 7.40
C SER A 94 -2.31 11.95 8.93
N GLN A 95 -3.20 12.73 9.55
CA GLN A 95 -3.26 12.93 11.01
C GLN A 95 -4.27 12.00 11.71
N GLY A 96 -5.13 11.28 10.97
CA GLY A 96 -6.14 10.38 11.54
C GLY A 96 -7.29 11.09 12.23
N VAL A 97 -7.55 12.37 11.93
CA VAL A 97 -8.56 13.21 12.61
C VAL A 97 -9.71 13.53 11.67
N ASP A 98 -9.47 14.21 10.57
CA ASP A 98 -10.48 14.63 9.60
C ASP A 98 -10.19 14.01 8.22
N LEU A 99 -11.24 13.65 7.47
CA LEU A 99 -11.10 13.13 6.11
C LEU A 99 -10.51 14.21 5.19
N ALA A 100 -9.64 13.77 4.28
CA ALA A 100 -9.11 14.60 3.20
C ALA A 100 -10.15 14.83 2.08
N GLU A 101 -9.77 15.48 0.99
CA GLU A 101 -10.63 15.79 -0.17
C GLU A 101 -10.87 14.55 -1.06
N LEU A 102 -11.39 13.44 -0.49
CA LEU A 102 -11.42 12.13 -1.14
C LEU A 102 -12.10 12.15 -2.51
N PHE A 103 -13.28 12.79 -2.61
CA PHE A 103 -14.04 12.85 -3.86
C PHE A 103 -13.30 13.64 -4.94
N ASP A 104 -12.74 14.80 -4.58
CA ASP A 104 -12.02 15.65 -5.51
C ASP A 104 -10.71 15.02 -5.97
N MET A 105 -10.01 14.34 -5.05
CA MET A 105 -8.81 13.58 -5.38
C MET A 105 -9.12 12.42 -6.35
N GLN A 106 -10.22 11.69 -6.14
CA GLN A 106 -10.60 10.61 -7.06
C GLN A 106 -10.97 11.14 -8.44
N ASN A 107 -11.71 12.24 -8.52
CA ASN A 107 -12.04 12.87 -9.81
C ASN A 107 -10.80 13.33 -10.57
N GLU A 108 -9.73 13.70 -9.85
CA GLU A 108 -8.44 14.04 -10.47
C GLU A 108 -7.63 12.80 -10.85
N GLY A 109 -7.95 11.61 -10.29
CA GLY A 109 -7.37 10.33 -10.66
C GLY A 109 -6.64 9.58 -9.55
N ALA A 110 -6.87 9.91 -8.29
CA ALA A 110 -6.47 9.05 -7.18
C ALA A 110 -7.23 7.72 -7.25
N VAL A 111 -6.52 6.62 -7.02
CA VAL A 111 -7.08 5.26 -7.14
C VAL A 111 -7.47 4.65 -5.80
N SER A 112 -6.96 5.19 -4.71
CA SER A 112 -7.23 4.76 -3.34
C SER A 112 -6.86 5.85 -2.33
N PHE A 113 -7.26 5.64 -1.06
CA PHE A 113 -7.02 6.59 0.03
C PHE A 113 -6.36 5.89 1.20
N TYR A 114 -5.18 6.36 1.59
CA TYR A 114 -4.32 5.68 2.54
C TYR A 114 -3.41 6.63 3.32
N ASP A 115 -3.50 6.61 4.64
CA ASP A 115 -2.50 7.22 5.49
C ASP A 115 -1.32 6.25 5.62
N TYR A 116 -0.32 6.42 4.76
CA TYR A 116 0.76 5.45 4.58
C TYR A 116 1.45 5.09 5.91
N GLN A 117 1.41 3.79 6.23
CA GLN A 117 1.97 3.20 7.46
C GLN A 117 1.46 3.83 8.77
N LYS A 118 0.31 4.51 8.73
CA LYS A 118 -0.34 5.08 9.90
C LYS A 118 -1.70 4.41 10.09
N PRO A 119 -1.93 3.70 11.20
CA PRO A 119 -3.22 3.07 11.46
C PRO A 119 -4.29 4.10 11.80
N ILE A 120 -5.49 3.90 11.33
CA ILE A 120 -6.65 4.70 11.72
C ILE A 120 -7.17 4.17 13.06
N THR A 121 -6.80 4.83 14.14
CA THR A 121 -7.17 4.41 15.50
C THR A 121 -8.64 4.70 15.82
N ASN A 122 -9.21 5.77 15.25
CA ASN A 122 -10.63 6.13 15.43
C ASN A 122 -11.51 5.25 14.53
N ALA A 123 -12.17 4.26 15.11
CA ALA A 123 -13.08 3.36 14.40
C ALA A 123 -14.26 4.10 13.72
N ASN A 124 -14.76 5.20 14.33
CA ASN A 124 -15.83 5.98 13.74
C ASN A 124 -15.37 6.74 12.48
N LEU A 125 -14.14 7.21 12.48
CA LEU A 125 -13.55 7.86 11.29
C LEU A 125 -13.46 6.88 10.12
N LEU A 126 -12.94 5.67 10.34
CA LEU A 126 -12.90 4.63 9.31
C LEU A 126 -14.30 4.24 8.83
N LYS A 127 -15.28 4.12 9.76
CA LYS A 127 -16.69 3.87 9.41
C LYS A 127 -17.23 4.96 8.47
N ILE A 128 -17.02 6.23 8.80
CA ILE A 128 -17.48 7.37 7.97
C ILE A 128 -16.77 7.35 6.62
N ALA A 129 -15.46 7.10 6.57
CA ALA A 129 -14.71 6.99 5.34
C ALA A 129 -15.29 5.91 4.41
N LEU A 130 -15.51 4.69 4.94
CA LEU A 130 -16.08 3.57 4.18
C LEU A 130 -17.48 3.89 3.64
N GLN A 131 -18.32 4.60 4.41
CA GLN A 131 -19.64 5.03 3.96
C GLN A 131 -19.54 6.12 2.88
N TYR A 132 -18.67 7.09 3.07
CA TYR A 132 -18.53 8.24 2.16
C TYR A 132 -18.04 7.83 0.78
N VAL A 133 -17.01 6.99 0.73
CA VAL A 133 -16.38 6.60 -0.55
C VAL A 133 -17.29 5.73 -1.43
N GLN A 134 -18.36 5.15 -0.92
CA GLN A 134 -19.32 4.38 -1.71
C GLN A 134 -20.02 5.24 -2.77
N ASN A 135 -20.21 6.53 -2.50
CA ASN A 135 -20.86 7.45 -3.45
C ASN A 135 -20.11 7.55 -4.80
N PHE A 136 -18.83 7.20 -4.81
CA PHE A 136 -17.99 7.27 -6.00
C PHE A 136 -17.13 6.01 -6.20
N ASN A 137 -17.49 4.89 -5.55
CA ASN A 137 -16.81 3.60 -5.64
C ASN A 137 -15.31 3.67 -5.28
N GLY A 138 -14.96 4.51 -4.30
CA GLY A 138 -13.59 4.68 -3.82
C GLY A 138 -13.06 3.45 -3.08
N LEU A 139 -11.74 3.33 -2.99
CA LEU A 139 -11.04 2.29 -2.24
C LEU A 139 -10.35 2.90 -1.02
N VAL A 140 -10.73 2.48 0.17
CA VAL A 140 -10.04 2.82 1.41
C VAL A 140 -8.97 1.79 1.70
N GLN A 141 -7.80 2.24 2.16
CA GLN A 141 -6.77 1.35 2.71
C GLN A 141 -6.61 1.63 4.21
N SER A 142 -6.42 0.59 5.00
CA SER A 142 -6.18 0.69 6.45
C SER A 142 -4.95 -0.10 6.85
N PHE A 143 -3.95 0.58 7.42
CA PHE A 143 -2.74 -0.06 7.91
C PHE A 143 -3.04 -0.93 9.13
N PRO A 144 -2.70 -2.23 9.10
CA PRO A 144 -3.16 -3.17 10.10
C PRO A 144 -2.27 -3.18 11.36
N LEU A 145 -2.36 -2.16 12.19
CA LEU A 145 -1.58 -2.06 13.43
C LEU A 145 -2.42 -1.49 14.58
N GLU A 146 -2.73 -2.31 15.59
CA GLU A 146 -3.30 -1.82 16.84
C GLU A 146 -2.18 -1.26 17.73
N VAL A 147 -2.08 0.08 17.77
CA VAL A 147 -0.96 0.81 18.40
C VAL A 147 -0.85 0.55 19.89
N SER A 148 -2.00 0.38 20.57
CA SER A 148 -2.04 0.15 22.02
C SER A 148 -1.43 -1.18 22.42
N VAL A 149 -1.45 -2.16 21.52
CA VAL A 149 -0.84 -3.49 21.68
C VAL A 149 0.61 -3.47 21.22
N ALA A 150 0.89 -2.93 20.03
CA ALA A 150 2.24 -2.84 19.46
C ALA A 150 3.18 -1.97 20.31
N LYS A 151 2.66 -0.90 20.89
CA LYS A 151 3.43 0.09 21.69
C LYS A 151 4.69 0.54 20.93
N ASN A 152 5.85 0.34 21.56
CA ASN A 152 7.18 0.67 21.02
C ASN A 152 7.96 -0.60 20.68
N GLY A 153 7.29 -1.64 20.19
CA GLY A 153 7.94 -2.84 19.69
C GLY A 153 8.77 -2.54 18.44
N MET A 154 9.80 -3.32 18.21
CA MET A 154 10.75 -3.13 17.11
C MET A 154 10.83 -4.35 16.19
N VAL A 155 10.54 -5.53 16.73
CA VAL A 155 10.65 -6.82 16.04
C VAL A 155 9.42 -7.66 16.31
N ASN A 156 9.25 -8.76 15.61
CA ASN A 156 8.20 -9.73 15.92
C ASN A 156 8.37 -10.28 17.35
N GLU A 157 7.27 -10.44 18.09
CA GLU A 157 7.27 -11.01 19.45
C GLU A 157 7.39 -12.54 19.40
N GLU A 158 8.60 -13.01 19.09
CA GLU A 158 8.95 -14.42 18.99
C GLU A 158 10.29 -14.69 19.66
N VAL A 159 10.78 -15.93 19.49
CA VAL A 159 12.00 -16.43 20.14
C VAL A 159 13.21 -15.54 19.85
N ASN A 160 13.39 -15.08 18.61
CA ASN A 160 14.54 -14.28 18.21
C ASN A 160 14.54 -12.89 18.88
N GLY A 161 13.39 -12.22 18.93
CA GLY A 161 13.24 -10.96 19.65
C GLY A 161 13.64 -11.09 21.13
N THR A 162 13.21 -12.17 21.79
CA THR A 162 13.55 -12.46 23.17
C THR A 162 15.04 -12.74 23.37
N LYS A 163 15.66 -13.55 22.50
CA LYS A 163 17.11 -13.84 22.52
C LYS A 163 17.96 -12.57 22.39
N LEU A 164 17.53 -11.64 21.52
CA LEU A 164 18.25 -10.41 21.23
C LEU A 164 17.94 -9.29 22.23
N GLY A 165 17.03 -9.52 23.18
CA GLY A 165 16.60 -8.52 24.17
C GLY A 165 15.83 -7.34 23.53
N LEU A 166 15.25 -7.54 22.34
CA LEU A 166 14.47 -6.55 21.62
C LEU A 166 13.00 -6.62 22.02
N LYS A 167 12.35 -5.47 22.04
CA LYS A 167 10.93 -5.40 22.37
C LYS A 167 10.07 -5.89 21.22
N GLY A 168 9.23 -6.89 21.48
CA GLY A 168 8.37 -7.51 20.48
C GLY A 168 7.12 -6.70 20.14
N ILE A 169 6.64 -6.88 18.92
CA ILE A 169 5.32 -6.51 18.45
C ILE A 169 4.53 -7.82 18.31
N PRO A 170 3.50 -8.04 19.13
CA PRO A 170 2.74 -9.28 19.03
C PRO A 170 1.92 -9.33 17.74
N ALA A 171 1.82 -10.50 17.12
CA ALA A 171 0.96 -10.75 15.95
C ALA A 171 -0.49 -10.27 16.17
N LEU A 172 -0.96 -10.36 17.42
CA LEU A 172 -2.25 -9.88 17.86
C LEU A 172 -2.51 -8.40 17.49
N SER A 173 -1.47 -7.55 17.40
CA SER A 173 -1.64 -6.14 17.04
C SER A 173 -2.14 -5.96 15.60
N GLU A 174 -1.69 -6.80 14.67
CA GLU A 174 -2.19 -6.85 13.30
C GLU A 174 -3.60 -7.44 13.25
N GLU A 175 -3.80 -8.56 13.90
CA GLU A 175 -5.04 -9.33 13.88
C GLU A 175 -6.24 -8.57 14.46
N LEU A 176 -6.04 -7.84 15.56
CA LEU A 176 -7.10 -7.02 16.20
C LEU A 176 -7.52 -5.86 15.29
N GLN A 177 -6.56 -5.16 14.69
CA GLN A 177 -6.86 -4.08 13.77
C GLN A 177 -7.66 -4.60 12.57
N ILE A 178 -7.23 -5.72 11.98
CA ILE A 178 -7.93 -6.34 10.85
C ILE A 178 -9.33 -6.80 11.25
N ALA A 179 -9.49 -7.48 12.37
CA ALA A 179 -10.79 -7.93 12.84
C ALA A 179 -11.76 -6.76 13.01
N ARG A 180 -11.33 -5.67 13.66
CA ARG A 180 -12.12 -4.45 13.82
C ARG A 180 -12.53 -3.87 12.46
N ASP A 181 -11.59 -3.74 11.54
CA ASP A 181 -11.83 -3.11 10.24
C ASP A 181 -12.77 -3.95 9.36
N LEU A 182 -12.69 -5.28 9.46
CA LEU A 182 -13.62 -6.18 8.77
C LEU A 182 -15.05 -6.09 9.35
N TYR A 183 -15.22 -5.93 10.68
CA TYR A 183 -16.54 -5.66 11.26
C TYR A 183 -17.12 -4.33 10.79
N LEU A 184 -16.29 -3.29 10.69
CA LEU A 184 -16.73 -2.01 10.13
C LEU A 184 -17.12 -2.13 8.66
N LEU A 185 -16.34 -2.86 7.87
CA LEU A 185 -16.64 -3.13 6.46
C LEU A 185 -17.96 -3.92 6.30
N GLU A 186 -18.19 -4.94 7.14
CA GLU A 186 -19.43 -5.73 7.14
C GLU A 186 -20.65 -4.86 7.47
N TYR A 187 -20.49 -3.93 8.41
CA TYR A 187 -21.55 -2.99 8.80
C TYR A 187 -21.83 -1.90 7.76
N THR A 188 -20.79 -1.35 7.14
CA THR A 188 -20.93 -0.19 6.26
C THR A 188 -21.08 -0.55 4.78
N GLY A 189 -20.52 -1.68 4.35
CA GLY A 189 -20.23 -1.95 2.94
C GLY A 189 -19.02 -1.15 2.44
N GLY A 190 -18.86 -1.02 1.14
CA GLY A 190 -17.76 -0.32 0.51
C GLY A 190 -16.61 -1.26 0.14
N ARG A 191 -15.43 -0.68 -0.09
CA ARG A 191 -14.24 -1.40 -0.55
C ARG A 191 -13.06 -1.10 0.37
N LEU A 192 -12.43 -2.15 0.88
CA LEU A 192 -11.28 -2.05 1.79
C LEU A 192 -10.08 -2.81 1.25
N HIS A 193 -8.89 -2.21 1.31
CA HIS A 193 -7.62 -2.89 1.12
C HIS A 193 -6.82 -2.86 2.42
N ILE A 194 -6.29 -4.01 2.82
CA ILE A 194 -5.44 -4.15 4.00
C ILE A 194 -4.01 -4.41 3.52
N PRO A 195 -3.13 -3.40 3.56
CA PRO A 195 -1.77 -3.52 3.04
C PRO A 195 -0.87 -4.32 3.99
N THR A 196 0.14 -4.98 3.43
CA THR A 196 1.30 -5.54 4.15
C THR A 196 0.97 -6.46 5.33
N ILE A 197 0.00 -7.36 5.16
CA ILE A 197 -0.29 -8.38 6.18
C ILE A 197 0.89 -9.34 6.33
N SER A 198 1.06 -9.88 7.54
CA SER A 198 2.20 -10.76 7.86
C SER A 198 1.82 -12.03 8.65
N THR A 199 0.61 -12.10 9.21
CA THR A 199 0.22 -13.22 10.08
C THR A 199 -0.72 -14.22 9.39
N ALA A 200 -0.62 -15.49 9.77
CA ALA A 200 -1.50 -16.55 9.26
C ALA A 200 -2.98 -16.32 9.67
N ALA A 201 -3.22 -15.79 10.89
CA ALA A 201 -4.57 -15.49 11.36
C ALA A 201 -5.19 -14.33 10.56
N SER A 202 -4.41 -13.31 10.18
CA SER A 202 -4.85 -12.23 9.30
C SER A 202 -5.31 -12.77 7.93
N VAL A 203 -4.55 -13.70 7.35
CA VAL A 203 -4.94 -14.36 6.10
C VAL A 203 -6.28 -15.09 6.28
N GLN A 204 -6.48 -15.79 7.40
CA GLN A 204 -7.73 -16.50 7.66
C GLN A 204 -8.92 -15.54 7.85
N LEU A 205 -8.74 -14.44 8.60
CA LEU A 205 -9.77 -13.40 8.78
C LEU A 205 -10.23 -12.83 7.43
N ILE A 206 -9.29 -12.46 6.57
CA ILE A 206 -9.59 -11.90 5.25
C ILE A 206 -10.24 -12.94 4.33
N LYS A 207 -9.78 -14.19 4.39
CA LYS A 207 -10.37 -15.30 3.62
C LYS A 207 -11.83 -15.54 4.00
N ASP A 208 -12.15 -15.48 5.29
CA ASP A 208 -13.52 -15.67 5.77
C ASP A 208 -14.40 -14.46 5.43
N ALA A 209 -13.87 -13.24 5.50
CA ALA A 209 -14.56 -12.04 5.03
C ALA A 209 -14.89 -12.11 3.52
N LYS A 210 -13.96 -12.58 2.70
CA LYS A 210 -14.20 -12.81 1.25
C LYS A 210 -15.28 -13.86 1.00
N LYS A 211 -15.33 -14.95 1.79
CA LYS A 211 -16.41 -15.95 1.69
C LYS A 211 -17.78 -15.37 2.02
N LYS A 212 -17.85 -14.38 2.93
CA LYS A 212 -19.08 -13.63 3.23
C LYS A 212 -19.49 -12.65 2.11
N GLY A 213 -18.67 -12.47 1.08
CA GLY A 213 -18.91 -11.55 -0.02
C GLY A 213 -18.45 -10.12 0.23
N LEU A 214 -17.68 -9.87 1.30
CA LEU A 214 -17.15 -8.53 1.58
C LEU A 214 -16.10 -8.14 0.52
N GLN A 215 -16.14 -6.89 0.10
CA GLN A 215 -15.21 -6.33 -0.88
C GLN A 215 -13.89 -5.95 -0.21
N VAL A 216 -13.12 -6.95 0.19
CA VAL A 216 -11.82 -6.81 0.83
C VAL A 216 -10.71 -7.43 0.00
N THR A 217 -9.58 -6.73 -0.07
CA THR A 217 -8.32 -7.22 -0.64
C THR A 217 -7.18 -7.00 0.35
N CYS A 218 -6.07 -7.69 0.14
CA CYS A 218 -4.86 -7.47 0.93
C CYS A 218 -3.61 -7.60 0.06
N SER A 219 -2.51 -7.08 0.55
CA SER A 219 -1.18 -7.28 -0.02
C SER A 219 -0.20 -7.80 1.04
N VAL A 220 0.93 -8.31 0.58
CA VAL A 220 2.06 -8.73 1.40
C VAL A 220 3.32 -8.09 0.86
N CYS A 221 4.24 -7.69 1.75
CA CYS A 221 5.55 -7.23 1.32
C CYS A 221 6.35 -8.40 0.74
N ILE A 222 7.06 -8.18 -0.37
CA ILE A 222 7.89 -9.21 -1.01
C ILE A 222 8.93 -9.79 -0.04
N ASN A 223 9.46 -8.97 0.85
CA ASN A 223 10.43 -9.40 1.86
C ASN A 223 9.82 -10.46 2.81
N HIS A 224 8.54 -10.35 3.16
CA HIS A 224 7.85 -11.33 4.01
C HIS A 224 7.66 -12.71 3.34
N LEU A 225 7.87 -12.82 2.03
CA LEU A 225 7.84 -14.10 1.31
C LEU A 225 9.18 -14.83 1.34
N TYR A 226 10.26 -14.14 1.68
CA TYR A 226 11.62 -14.68 1.60
C TYR A 226 12.39 -14.60 2.93
N LEU A 227 12.28 -13.48 3.66
CA LEU A 227 13.01 -13.24 4.91
C LEU A 227 12.17 -13.67 6.12
N THR A 228 12.84 -14.20 7.13
CA THR A 228 12.32 -14.45 8.47
C THR A 228 13.08 -13.56 9.48
N ASP A 229 12.64 -13.51 10.72
CA ASP A 229 13.30 -12.77 11.79
C ASP A 229 14.67 -13.37 12.19
N ASP A 230 15.05 -14.53 11.65
CA ASP A 230 16.40 -15.09 11.81
C ASP A 230 17.51 -14.16 11.28
N VAL A 231 17.21 -13.32 10.28
CA VAL A 231 18.18 -12.35 9.74
C VAL A 231 18.66 -11.33 10.78
N LEU A 232 17.88 -11.13 11.85
CA LEU A 232 18.25 -10.21 12.94
C LEU A 232 19.37 -10.76 13.83
N GLU A 233 19.65 -12.06 13.80
CA GLU A 233 20.70 -12.67 14.66
C GLU A 233 22.10 -12.11 14.37
N SER A 234 22.35 -11.65 13.15
CA SER A 234 23.64 -11.06 12.75
C SER A 234 23.82 -9.62 13.21
N PHE A 235 22.76 -8.93 13.64
CA PHE A 235 22.73 -7.47 13.84
C PHE A 235 23.23 -6.68 12.62
N ASP A 236 23.02 -7.24 11.43
CA ASP A 236 23.32 -6.56 10.19
C ASP A 236 22.31 -5.42 9.97
N THR A 237 22.81 -4.24 9.65
CA THR A 237 21.99 -3.04 9.44
C THR A 237 21.33 -2.97 8.06
N ASP A 238 21.59 -3.94 7.22
CA ASP A 238 20.99 -4.05 5.89
C ASP A 238 19.61 -4.73 5.92
N TYR A 239 19.15 -5.16 7.11
CA TYR A 239 17.85 -5.81 7.34
C TYR A 239 16.96 -5.05 8.33
#